data_ebc750f6605ad99edb7ef450289563c6
#
_entry.id   ebc750f6605ad99edb7ef450289563c6
#
_cell.length_a   1.000
_cell.length_b   1.000
_cell.length_c   1.000
_cell.angle_alpha   90.00
_cell.angle_beta   90.00
_cell.angle_gamma   90.00
#
_symmetry.space_group_name_H-M   'P 1'
#
loop_
_entity.id
_entity.type
_entity.pdbx_description
1 polymer ?
#
loop_
_entity_poly.entity_id
_entity_poly.type
_entity_poly.pdbx_seq_one_letter_code
_entity_poly.pdbx_strand_id
1 'polypeptide(L)'
;MKFALAGNPNSGKTTLFNALTGSTAHVGNWPGVTVDKKEGVYKKLSEKIYIVDLPGIYSLSPYSPEEVVSRNFLLNEKPDLIINIIDATNLERNLYLTTQLLELDTPIVIALNMIDSV
;
A
#
# COMPACT_ATOMS: atom_id res chain seq x y z
N MET A 1 3.26 6.88 -14.38
CA MET A 1 2.77 5.60 -13.83
C MET A 1 2.65 5.72 -12.31
N LYS A 2 1.62 5.18 -11.73
CA LYS A 2 1.33 5.29 -10.30
C LYS A 2 1.13 3.91 -9.69
N PHE A 3 1.91 3.58 -8.67
CA PHE A 3 1.79 2.32 -7.93
C PHE A 3 1.29 2.60 -6.52
N ALA A 4 0.45 1.72 -6.00
CA ALA A 4 -0.01 1.78 -4.63
C ALA A 4 0.54 0.60 -3.84
N LEU A 5 1.05 0.87 -2.64
CA LEU A 5 1.46 -0.18 -1.71
C LEU A 5 0.33 -0.44 -0.74
N ALA A 6 -0.10 -1.68 -0.63
CA ALA A 6 -1.18 -2.08 0.26
C ALA A 6 -0.75 -3.28 1.10
N GLY A 7 -1.17 -3.30 2.34
CA GLY A 7 -0.86 -4.41 3.23
C GLY A 7 -1.35 -4.16 4.63
N ASN A 8 -1.29 -5.20 5.45
CA ASN A 8 -1.65 -5.11 6.86
C ASN A 8 -0.65 -4.21 7.61
N PRO A 9 -1.06 -3.61 8.73
CA PRO A 9 -0.10 -2.93 9.60
C PRO A 9 1.04 -3.89 9.99
N ASN A 10 2.26 -3.36 9.99
CA ASN A 10 3.46 -4.12 10.35
C ASN A 10 3.80 -5.28 9.39
N SER A 11 3.37 -5.20 8.13
CA SER A 11 3.70 -6.22 7.13
C SER A 11 5.06 -6.02 6.46
N GLY A 12 5.75 -4.92 6.78
CA GLY A 12 6.99 -4.54 6.08
C GLY A 12 6.75 -3.56 4.93
N LYS A 13 5.54 -3.07 4.79
CA LYS A 13 5.14 -2.15 3.72
C LYS A 13 5.94 -0.85 3.77
N THR A 14 6.13 -0.27 4.95
CA THR A 14 6.90 0.95 5.13
C THR A 14 8.37 0.76 4.75
N THR A 15 8.95 -0.38 5.09
CA THR A 15 10.33 -0.70 4.73
C THR A 15 10.49 -0.73 3.21
N LEU A 16 9.57 -1.36 2.51
CA LEU A 16 9.59 -1.40 1.05
C LEU A 16 9.41 0.01 0.47
N PHE A 17 8.46 0.77 1.00
CA PHE A 17 8.23 2.14 0.55
C PHE A 17 9.50 2.98 0.67
N ASN A 18 10.17 2.93 1.82
CA ASN A 18 11.40 3.69 2.05
C ASN A 18 12.52 3.25 1.11
N ALA A 19 12.63 1.94 0.85
CA ALA A 19 13.64 1.43 -0.07
C ALA A 19 13.41 1.91 -1.51
N LEU A 20 12.15 2.03 -1.93
CA LEU A 20 11.83 2.46 -3.28
C LEU A 20 11.93 3.96 -3.47
N THR A 21 11.55 4.75 -2.49
CA THR A 21 11.46 6.20 -2.63
C THR A 21 12.68 6.95 -2.09
N GLY A 22 13.29 6.44 -1.02
CA GLY A 22 14.46 7.08 -0.42
C GLY A 22 14.23 8.55 -0.11
N SER A 23 15.09 9.40 -0.64
CA SER A 23 15.04 10.85 -0.39
C SER A 23 13.85 11.55 -1.07
N THR A 24 13.11 10.87 -1.94
CA THR A 24 11.94 11.47 -2.59
C THR A 24 10.67 11.31 -1.74
N ALA A 25 10.75 10.59 -0.63
CA ALA A 25 9.60 10.36 0.23
C ALA A 25 9.07 11.67 0.82
N HIS A 26 7.76 11.79 0.84
CA HIS A 26 7.06 12.99 1.29
C HIS A 26 5.85 12.58 2.10
N VAL A 27 5.65 13.22 3.25
CA VAL A 27 4.55 12.89 4.16
C VAL A 27 3.63 14.11 4.29
N GLY A 28 2.34 13.87 4.11
CA GLY A 28 1.30 14.86 4.34
C GLY A 28 0.11 14.18 4.99
N ASN A 29 -1.05 14.77 4.85
CA ASN A 29 -2.31 14.15 5.31
C ASN A 29 -3.24 13.94 4.14
N TRP A 30 -4.04 12.87 4.22
CA TRP A 30 -5.13 12.69 3.27
C TRP A 30 -6.16 13.80 3.47
N PRO A 31 -6.79 14.32 2.39
CA PRO A 31 -7.75 15.40 2.51
C PRO A 31 -8.89 15.09 3.50
N GLY A 32 -9.15 16.02 4.41
CA GLY A 32 -10.28 15.94 5.32
C GLY A 32 -10.13 15.02 6.51
N VAL A 33 -8.97 14.36 6.67
CA VAL A 33 -8.72 13.43 7.78
C VAL A 33 -7.32 13.60 8.33
N THR A 34 -7.06 12.99 9.48
CA THR A 34 -5.75 13.06 10.15
C THR A 34 -4.88 11.86 9.84
N VAL A 35 -5.19 11.13 8.78
CA VAL A 35 -4.41 9.97 8.36
C VAL A 35 -3.23 10.42 7.51
N ASP A 36 -2.04 9.91 7.81
CA ASP A 36 -0.84 10.25 7.08
C ASP A 36 -0.89 9.76 5.63
N LYS A 37 -0.50 10.63 4.71
CA LYS A 37 -0.33 10.30 3.30
C LYS A 37 1.15 10.28 3.00
N LYS A 38 1.68 9.11 2.65
CA LYS A 38 3.08 8.92 2.29
C LYS A 38 3.18 8.63 0.80
N GLU A 39 3.96 9.43 0.10
CA GLU A 39 4.14 9.27 -1.34
C GLU A 39 5.58 9.63 -1.72
N GLY A 40 6.02 9.14 -2.85
CA GLY A 40 7.36 9.41 -3.34
C GLY A 40 7.50 8.98 -4.79
N VAL A 41 8.72 9.04 -5.30
CA VAL A 41 9.02 8.71 -6.69
C VAL A 41 10.17 7.71 -6.74
N TYR A 42 10.01 6.69 -7.57
CA TYR A 42 11.07 5.74 -7.91
C TYR A 42 11.70 6.18 -9.22
N LYS A 43 13.00 6.50 -9.19
CA LYS A 43 13.68 7.16 -10.32
C LYS A 43 14.72 6.29 -11.04
N LYS A 44 14.84 5.02 -10.69
CA LYS A 44 15.92 4.18 -11.26
C LYS A 44 15.69 3.74 -12.71
N LEU A 45 14.47 3.91 -13.21
CA LEU A 45 14.14 3.66 -14.59
C LEU A 45 14.04 4.98 -15.35
N SER A 46 14.05 4.93 -16.67
CA SER A 46 13.86 6.12 -17.49
C SER A 46 12.49 6.79 -17.27
N GLU A 47 11.55 6.06 -16.70
CA GLU A 47 10.24 6.55 -16.32
C GLU A 47 10.19 6.88 -14.84
N LYS A 48 9.43 7.94 -14.50
CA LYS A 48 9.12 8.22 -13.10
C LYS A 48 7.92 7.39 -12.69
N ILE A 49 8.05 6.68 -11.57
CA ILE A 49 6.96 5.92 -10.99
C ILE A 49 6.59 6.56 -9.67
N TYR A 50 5.36 7.07 -9.60
CA TYR A 50 4.82 7.61 -8.34
C TYR A 50 4.37 6.46 -7.47
N ILE A 51 4.81 6.45 -6.22
CA ILE A 51 4.48 5.39 -5.27
C ILE A 51 3.72 6.02 -4.12
N VAL A 52 2.53 5.49 -3.84
CA VAL A 52 1.70 5.90 -2.71
C VAL A 52 1.66 4.76 -1.72
N ASP A 53 2.06 5.04 -0.48
CA ASP A 53 2.00 4.08 0.60
C ASP A 53 0.66 4.24 1.30
N LEU A 54 -0.27 3.32 1.02
CA LEU A 54 -1.59 3.36 1.65
C LEU A 54 -1.47 3.05 3.15
N PRO A 55 -2.38 3.55 3.98
CA PRO A 55 -2.40 3.17 5.39
C PRO A 55 -2.47 1.67 5.56
N GLY A 56 -1.83 1.13 6.59
CA GLY A 56 -1.95 -0.28 6.91
C GLY A 56 -3.38 -0.63 7.27
N ILE A 57 -3.96 -1.63 6.60
CA ILE A 57 -5.34 -2.04 6.80
C ILE A 57 -5.45 -3.56 6.77
N TYR A 58 -6.48 -4.08 7.43
CA TYR A 58 -6.79 -5.52 7.40
C TYR A 58 -7.85 -5.87 6.36
N SER A 59 -8.61 -4.87 5.90
CA SER A 59 -9.67 -5.06 4.92
C SER A 59 -9.99 -3.74 4.21
N LEU A 60 -10.81 -3.81 3.17
CA LEU A 60 -11.33 -2.61 2.50
C LEU A 60 -12.71 -2.19 3.02
N SER A 61 -13.10 -2.68 4.17
CA SER A 61 -14.36 -2.32 4.80
C SER A 61 -14.31 -0.87 5.29
N PRO A 62 -15.39 -0.09 5.15
CA PRO A 62 -15.34 1.34 5.47
C PRO A 62 -15.59 1.63 6.95
N TYR A 63 -14.89 0.94 7.87
CA TYR A 63 -15.13 1.08 9.31
C TYR A 63 -14.11 1.95 10.04
N SER A 64 -12.97 2.23 9.43
CA SER A 64 -11.96 3.11 10.01
C SER A 64 -11.56 4.18 9.00
N PRO A 65 -11.00 5.33 9.46
CA PRO A 65 -10.50 6.34 8.53
C PRO A 65 -9.47 5.78 7.55
N GLU A 66 -8.59 4.90 8.03
CA GLU A 66 -7.55 4.28 7.20
C GLU A 66 -8.16 3.42 6.11
N GLU A 67 -9.19 2.65 6.44
CA GLU A 67 -9.88 1.79 5.46
C GLU A 67 -10.64 2.62 4.44
N VAL A 68 -11.32 3.68 4.88
CA VAL A 68 -12.05 4.57 3.98
C VAL A 68 -11.10 5.25 2.99
N VAL A 69 -9.97 5.77 3.50
CA VAL A 69 -8.96 6.43 2.66
C VAL A 69 -8.42 5.46 1.61
N SER A 70 -8.05 4.26 2.02
CA SER A 70 -7.47 3.27 1.12
C SER A 70 -8.47 2.83 0.06
N ARG A 71 -9.70 2.54 0.48
CA ARG A 71 -10.75 2.14 -0.45
C ARG A 71 -11.04 3.22 -1.48
N ASN A 72 -11.20 4.46 -1.03
CA ASN A 72 -11.51 5.57 -1.93
C ASN A 72 -10.37 5.82 -2.91
N PHE A 73 -9.13 5.73 -2.47
CA PHE A 73 -7.98 5.87 -3.35
C PHE A 73 -8.00 4.80 -4.45
N LEU A 74 -8.18 3.55 -4.06
CA LEU A 74 -8.14 2.44 -5.02
C LEU A 74 -9.28 2.49 -6.03
N LEU A 75 -10.47 2.94 -5.60
CA LEU A 75 -11.63 3.02 -6.48
C LEU A 75 -11.62 4.26 -7.38
N ASN A 76 -11.16 5.40 -6.88
CA ASN A 76 -11.27 6.68 -7.58
C ASN A 76 -10.02 7.05 -8.34
N GLU A 77 -8.84 6.78 -7.77
CA GLU A 77 -7.57 7.14 -8.41
C GLU A 77 -7.06 6.05 -9.35
N LYS A 78 -7.50 4.83 -9.16
CA LYS A 78 -7.16 3.67 -10.02
C LYS A 78 -5.67 3.62 -10.36
N PRO A 79 -4.82 3.22 -9.42
CA PRO A 79 -3.39 3.10 -9.71
C PRO A 79 -3.14 2.10 -10.84
N ASP A 80 -2.00 2.22 -11.49
CA ASP A 80 -1.62 1.31 -12.58
C ASP A 80 -1.26 -0.08 -12.04
N LEU A 81 -0.81 -0.15 -10.80
CA LEU A 81 -0.42 -1.41 -10.17
C LEU A 81 -0.59 -1.31 -8.66
N ILE A 82 -1.08 -2.38 -8.06
CA ILE A 82 -1.11 -2.53 -6.60
C ILE A 82 -0.01 -3.52 -6.23
N ILE A 83 0.88 -3.12 -5.32
CA ILE A 83 1.85 -4.03 -4.73
C ILE A 83 1.32 -4.38 -3.35
N ASN A 84 0.87 -5.62 -3.19
CA ASN A 84 0.31 -6.10 -1.93
C ASN A 84 1.40 -6.81 -1.13
N ILE A 85 1.83 -6.20 -0.05
CA ILE A 85 2.86 -6.78 0.82
C ILE A 85 2.17 -7.69 1.83
N ILE A 86 2.61 -8.93 1.87
CA ILE A 86 2.05 -9.96 2.73
C ILE A 86 3.11 -10.42 3.71
N ASP A 87 2.77 -10.40 5.00
CA ASP A 87 3.60 -10.99 6.05
C ASP A 87 3.37 -12.50 6.04
N ALA A 88 4.37 -13.24 5.57
CA ALA A 88 4.26 -14.70 5.42
C ALA A 88 4.17 -15.43 6.78
N THR A 89 4.55 -14.78 7.87
CA THR A 89 4.42 -15.37 9.21
C THR A 89 2.99 -15.27 9.75
N ASN A 90 2.12 -14.53 9.07
CA ASN A 90 0.74 -14.32 9.48
C ASN A 90 -0.17 -14.35 8.26
N LEU A 91 -0.01 -15.40 7.47
CA LEU A 91 -0.52 -15.47 6.10
C LEU A 91 -2.05 -15.34 6.03
N GLU A 92 -2.75 -16.09 6.87
CA GLU A 92 -4.22 -16.11 6.84
C GLU A 92 -4.82 -14.72 7.02
N ARG A 93 -4.33 -13.96 7.99
CA ARG A 93 -4.83 -12.61 8.23
C ARG A 93 -4.51 -11.67 7.07
N ASN A 94 -3.33 -11.82 6.48
CA ASN A 94 -2.92 -10.98 5.35
C ASN A 94 -3.72 -11.28 4.09
N LEU A 95 -4.04 -12.55 3.85
CA LEU A 95 -4.75 -12.95 2.64
C LEU A 95 -6.20 -12.47 2.60
N TYR A 96 -6.78 -12.12 3.74
CA TYR A 96 -8.12 -11.56 3.76
C TYR A 96 -8.18 -10.25 2.96
N LEU A 97 -7.22 -9.36 3.17
CA LEU A 97 -7.12 -8.15 2.36
C LEU A 97 -6.84 -8.48 0.90
N THR A 98 -5.96 -9.43 0.64
CA THR A 98 -5.59 -9.82 -0.73
C THR A 98 -6.81 -10.24 -1.53
N THR A 99 -7.74 -11.02 -0.94
CA THR A 99 -8.95 -11.43 -1.65
C THR A 99 -9.81 -10.25 -2.06
N GLN A 100 -9.86 -9.22 -1.22
CA GLN A 100 -10.62 -8.01 -1.56
C GLN A 100 -9.92 -7.18 -2.64
N LEU A 101 -8.59 -7.10 -2.61
CA LEU A 101 -7.83 -6.40 -3.64
C LEU A 101 -7.99 -7.07 -5.01
N LEU A 102 -8.07 -8.39 -5.03
CA LEU A 102 -8.25 -9.15 -6.27
C LEU A 102 -9.60 -8.90 -6.94
N GLU A 103 -10.57 -8.39 -6.21
CA GLU A 103 -11.87 -8.03 -6.78
C GLU A 103 -11.84 -6.71 -7.53
N LEU A 104 -10.78 -5.93 -7.39
CA LEU A 104 -10.61 -4.67 -8.10
C LEU A 104 -10.09 -4.93 -9.51
N ASP A 105 -10.42 -4.04 -10.43
CA ASP A 105 -9.98 -4.12 -11.83
C ASP A 105 -8.57 -3.54 -12.02
N THR A 106 -7.69 -3.73 -11.07
CA THR A 106 -6.34 -3.18 -11.11
C THR A 106 -5.34 -4.33 -11.03
N PRO A 107 -4.29 -4.33 -11.85
CA PRO A 107 -3.23 -5.34 -11.73
C PRO A 107 -2.63 -5.35 -10.34
N ILE A 108 -2.34 -6.54 -9.83
CA ILE A 108 -1.79 -6.71 -8.50
C ILE A 108 -0.58 -7.64 -8.54
N VAL A 109 0.46 -7.26 -7.80
CA VAL A 109 1.64 -8.08 -7.56
C VAL A 109 1.71 -8.34 -6.07
N ILE A 110 1.98 -9.58 -5.70
CA ILE A 110 2.11 -9.97 -4.30
C ILE A 110 3.59 -10.03 -3.94
N ALA A 111 3.97 -9.28 -2.91
CA ALA A 111 5.31 -9.30 -2.37
C ALA A 111 5.28 -9.99 -1.00
N LEU A 112 5.92 -11.14 -0.90
CA LEU A 112 6.00 -11.88 0.35
C LEU A 112 7.15 -11.33 1.19
N ASN A 113 6.85 -11.01 2.42
CA ASN A 113 7.84 -10.58 3.39
C ASN A 113 7.79 -11.52 4.59
N MET A 114 8.94 -11.98 5.04
CA MET A 114 9.04 -12.80 6.24
C MET A 114 9.66 -11.93 7.33
N ILE A 115 8.80 -11.37 8.16
CA ILE A 115 9.27 -10.58 9.28
C ILE A 115 9.78 -11.54 10.33
N ASP A 116 11.08 -11.49 10.58
CA ASP A 116 11.70 -12.32 11.57
C ASP A 116 11.32 -11.81 12.96
N SER A 117 10.57 -12.60 13.69
CA SER A 117 10.09 -12.24 15.03
C SER A 117 10.98 -12.75 16.16
N VAL A 118 12.11 -13.32 15.84
CA VAL A 118 13.05 -13.83 16.83
C VAL A 118 13.89 -12.73 17.43
#